data_5b1a49f789b1c36a1c7f360b08222716
#
_entry.id   5b1a49f789b1c36a1c7f360b08222716
#
_cell.length_a   1.000
_cell.length_b   1.000
_cell.length_c   1.000
_cell.angle_alpha   90.00
_cell.angle_beta   90.00
_cell.angle_gamma   90.00
#
_symmetry.space_group_name_H-M   'P 1'
#
loop_
_entity.id
_entity.type
_entity.pdbx_description
1 polymer ?
#
loop_
_entity_poly.entity_id
_entity_poly.type
_entity_poly.pdbx_seq_one_letter_code
_entity_poly.pdbx_strand_id
1 'polypeptide(L)'
;MQFHEKLKACRISLGLTQEQLAERVYVSRVTVSKWETGWGLPNLGSLQQLAALFSLSVDELLSTNELVFLARSEVEQAAGRSRILLFGILDFLAVLLLFLPLFANGDGGSVALFSFSPTASFLQPLLITMVGLLSLFGVFELAVQSHLGPQWCIRVRTLSFVLGLVLLLVLVSSRQPYPATFLLCLVFSKVFMLIKRQ
;
A
#
# COMPACT_ATOMS: atom_id res chain seq x y z
N MET A 1 -19.10 -29.85 -8.22
CA MET A 1 -19.89 -28.69 -8.69
C MET A 1 -19.13 -27.43 -8.29
N GLN A 2 -18.81 -26.57 -9.25
CA GLN A 2 -18.04 -25.34 -8.99
C GLN A 2 -18.96 -24.24 -8.44
N PHE A 3 -18.38 -23.22 -7.79
CA PHE A 3 -19.14 -22.13 -7.18
C PHE A 3 -20.18 -21.50 -8.12
N HIS A 4 -19.80 -21.17 -9.34
CA HIS A 4 -20.69 -20.52 -10.31
C HIS A 4 -21.93 -21.37 -10.65
N GLU A 5 -21.80 -22.70 -10.71
CA GLU A 5 -22.91 -23.62 -10.96
C GLU A 5 -23.83 -23.68 -9.75
N LYS A 6 -23.26 -23.77 -8.54
CA LYS A 6 -24.02 -23.79 -7.27
C LYS A 6 -24.77 -22.47 -7.08
N LEU A 7 -24.10 -21.32 -7.29
CA LEU A 7 -24.72 -20.00 -7.18
C LEU A 7 -25.95 -19.88 -8.08
N LYS A 8 -25.80 -20.25 -9.36
CA LYS A 8 -26.91 -20.23 -10.33
C LYS A 8 -28.04 -21.17 -9.93
N ALA A 9 -27.71 -22.38 -9.47
CA ALA A 9 -28.71 -23.35 -9.02
C ALA A 9 -29.49 -22.85 -7.80
N CYS A 10 -28.80 -22.31 -6.79
CA CYS A 10 -29.42 -21.74 -5.58
C CYS A 10 -30.30 -20.53 -5.92
N ARG A 11 -29.86 -19.65 -6.81
CA ARG A 11 -30.70 -18.51 -7.26
C ARG A 11 -31.99 -18.98 -7.93
N ILE A 12 -31.86 -19.93 -8.84
CA ILE A 12 -33.04 -20.46 -9.57
C ILE A 12 -33.99 -21.17 -8.62
N SER A 13 -33.51 -21.93 -7.65
CA SER A 13 -34.34 -22.63 -6.66
C SER A 13 -35.16 -21.66 -5.81
N LEU A 14 -34.66 -20.44 -5.57
CA LEU A 14 -35.39 -19.38 -4.88
C LEU A 14 -36.27 -18.53 -5.82
N GLY A 15 -36.35 -18.86 -7.12
CA GLY A 15 -37.12 -18.08 -8.12
C GLY A 15 -36.60 -16.68 -8.37
N LEU A 16 -35.34 -16.38 -8.03
CA LEU A 16 -34.79 -15.04 -8.13
C LEU A 16 -34.19 -14.77 -9.53
N THR A 17 -34.37 -13.55 -10.04
CA THR A 17 -33.59 -13.05 -11.17
C THR A 17 -32.18 -12.64 -10.70
N GLN A 18 -31.24 -12.47 -11.65
CA GLN A 18 -29.90 -11.96 -11.32
C GLN A 18 -29.94 -10.55 -10.69
N GLU A 19 -30.88 -9.73 -11.09
CA GLU A 19 -31.14 -8.39 -10.54
C GLU A 19 -31.59 -8.48 -9.07
N GLN A 20 -32.60 -9.28 -8.79
CA GLN A 20 -33.12 -9.49 -7.43
C GLN A 20 -32.08 -10.12 -6.48
N LEU A 21 -31.22 -11.02 -6.98
CA LEU A 21 -30.10 -11.53 -6.19
C LEU A 21 -29.09 -10.43 -5.89
N ALA A 22 -28.75 -9.60 -6.90
CA ALA A 22 -27.81 -8.49 -6.78
C ALA A 22 -28.25 -7.47 -5.72
N GLU A 23 -29.53 -7.10 -5.71
CA GLU A 23 -30.11 -6.21 -4.71
C GLU A 23 -30.01 -6.79 -3.28
N ARG A 24 -30.28 -8.10 -3.10
CA ARG A 24 -30.22 -8.75 -1.79
C ARG A 24 -28.81 -8.86 -1.21
N VAL A 25 -27.80 -8.92 -2.05
CA VAL A 25 -26.38 -9.01 -1.64
C VAL A 25 -25.60 -7.71 -1.88
N TYR A 26 -26.32 -6.63 -2.13
CA TYR A 26 -25.80 -5.26 -2.29
C TYR A 26 -24.66 -5.12 -3.32
N VAL A 27 -24.84 -5.78 -4.48
CA VAL A 27 -23.89 -5.70 -5.60
C VAL A 27 -24.62 -5.32 -6.90
N SER A 28 -23.87 -5.09 -7.98
CA SER A 28 -24.48 -4.86 -9.29
C SER A 28 -24.92 -6.18 -9.95
N ARG A 29 -25.97 -6.13 -10.79
CA ARG A 29 -26.37 -7.26 -11.63
C ARG A 29 -25.21 -7.82 -12.45
N VAL A 30 -24.34 -6.93 -12.97
CA VAL A 30 -23.16 -7.32 -13.75
C VAL A 30 -22.19 -8.16 -12.90
N THR A 31 -22.07 -7.86 -11.62
CA THR A 31 -21.25 -8.63 -10.66
C THR A 31 -21.79 -10.05 -10.51
N VAL A 32 -23.09 -10.20 -10.29
CA VAL A 32 -23.75 -11.52 -10.20
C VAL A 32 -23.57 -12.30 -11.49
N SER A 33 -23.75 -11.66 -12.65
CA SER A 33 -23.53 -12.29 -13.95
C SER A 33 -22.11 -12.81 -14.11
N LYS A 34 -21.11 -12.05 -13.70
CA LYS A 34 -19.70 -12.49 -13.71
C LYS A 34 -19.48 -13.71 -12.81
N TRP A 35 -20.06 -13.72 -11.62
CA TRP A 35 -19.94 -14.87 -10.72
C TRP A 35 -20.59 -16.13 -11.31
N GLU A 36 -21.79 -16.02 -11.91
CA GLU A 36 -22.49 -17.16 -12.53
C GLU A 36 -21.84 -17.66 -13.82
N THR A 37 -20.99 -16.86 -14.46
CA THR A 37 -20.22 -17.25 -15.66
C THR A 37 -18.79 -17.72 -15.34
N GLY A 38 -18.41 -17.74 -14.05
CA GLY A 38 -17.08 -18.17 -13.61
C GLY A 38 -15.97 -17.14 -13.81
N TRP A 39 -16.30 -15.87 -14.13
CA TRP A 39 -15.35 -14.78 -14.33
C TRP A 39 -14.89 -14.14 -13.02
N GLY A 40 -14.80 -14.90 -11.95
CA GLY A 40 -14.29 -14.49 -10.65
C GLY A 40 -15.13 -15.02 -9.50
N LEU A 41 -14.57 -14.90 -8.30
CA LEU A 41 -15.23 -15.25 -7.06
C LEU A 41 -15.65 -13.99 -6.30
N PRO A 42 -16.75 -14.05 -5.50
CA PRO A 42 -17.10 -12.99 -4.57
C PRO A 42 -16.00 -12.80 -3.52
N ASN A 43 -15.93 -11.61 -2.93
CA ASN A 43 -15.17 -11.41 -1.71
C ASN A 43 -15.84 -12.12 -0.52
N LEU A 44 -15.12 -12.24 0.60
CA LEU A 44 -15.61 -12.95 1.78
C LEU A 44 -16.94 -12.40 2.31
N GLY A 45 -17.11 -11.07 2.31
CA GLY A 45 -18.35 -10.44 2.76
C GLY A 45 -19.55 -10.79 1.89
N SER A 46 -19.41 -10.79 0.57
CA SER A 46 -20.45 -11.20 -0.36
C SER A 46 -20.74 -12.71 -0.26
N LEU A 47 -19.72 -13.54 -0.02
CA LEU A 47 -19.91 -14.97 0.22
C LEU A 47 -20.71 -15.26 1.48
N GLN A 48 -20.44 -14.53 2.57
CA GLN A 48 -21.22 -14.66 3.81
C GLN A 48 -22.68 -14.25 3.60
N GLN A 49 -22.95 -13.20 2.82
CA GLN A 49 -24.31 -12.77 2.49
C GLN A 49 -25.04 -13.81 1.62
N LEU A 50 -24.34 -14.40 0.63
CA LEU A 50 -24.89 -15.48 -0.20
C LEU A 50 -25.16 -16.73 0.63
N ALA A 51 -24.24 -17.12 1.51
CA ALA A 51 -24.38 -18.25 2.42
C ALA A 51 -25.62 -18.07 3.32
N ALA A 52 -25.77 -16.90 3.93
CA ALA A 52 -26.94 -16.57 4.74
C ALA A 52 -28.24 -16.59 3.93
N LEU A 53 -28.25 -16.04 2.72
CA LEU A 53 -29.41 -15.99 1.85
C LEU A 53 -29.89 -17.38 1.41
N PHE A 54 -28.93 -18.28 1.14
CA PHE A 54 -29.20 -19.63 0.68
C PHE A 54 -29.30 -20.66 1.84
N SER A 55 -29.13 -20.23 3.08
CA SER A 55 -29.09 -21.10 4.28
C SER A 55 -28.03 -22.21 4.15
N LEU A 56 -26.89 -21.88 3.58
CA LEU A 56 -25.73 -22.76 3.40
C LEU A 56 -24.53 -22.20 4.17
N SER A 57 -23.55 -23.05 4.46
CA SER A 57 -22.24 -22.59 4.90
C SER A 57 -21.40 -22.08 3.72
N VAL A 58 -20.40 -21.25 4.01
CA VAL A 58 -19.43 -20.81 2.98
C VAL A 58 -18.68 -22.00 2.38
N ASP A 59 -18.36 -23.00 3.21
CA ASP A 59 -17.70 -24.24 2.79
C ASP A 59 -18.56 -25.10 1.85
N GLU A 60 -19.87 -25.04 2.02
CA GLU A 60 -20.81 -25.74 1.11
C GLU A 60 -20.95 -24.99 -0.23
N LEU A 61 -20.82 -23.68 -0.23
CA LEU A 61 -20.86 -22.88 -1.46
C LEU A 61 -19.60 -23.05 -2.30
N LEU A 62 -18.42 -23.14 -1.66
CA LEU A 62 -17.13 -23.20 -2.31
C LEU A 62 -16.57 -24.63 -2.36
N SER A 63 -15.77 -24.93 -3.34
CA SER A 63 -14.90 -26.09 -3.35
C SER A 63 -13.62 -25.82 -2.53
N THR A 64 -12.94 -26.87 -2.08
CA THR A 64 -11.69 -26.76 -1.32
C THR A 64 -10.64 -25.91 -2.05
N ASN A 65 -10.54 -26.03 -3.38
CA ASN A 65 -9.59 -25.24 -4.18
C ASN A 65 -9.97 -23.76 -4.22
N GLU A 66 -11.25 -23.43 -4.29
CA GLU A 66 -11.76 -22.06 -4.28
C GLU A 66 -11.55 -21.39 -2.93
N LEU A 67 -11.73 -22.14 -1.82
CA LEU A 67 -11.42 -21.69 -0.46
C LEU A 67 -9.93 -21.34 -0.30
N VAL A 68 -9.04 -22.23 -0.76
CA VAL A 68 -7.59 -21.98 -0.72
C VAL A 68 -7.21 -20.76 -1.57
N PHE A 69 -7.81 -20.60 -2.75
CA PHE A 69 -7.58 -19.43 -3.61
C PHE A 69 -8.01 -18.14 -2.91
N LEU A 70 -9.20 -18.10 -2.31
CA LEU A 70 -9.69 -16.92 -1.57
C LEU A 70 -8.79 -16.59 -0.37
N ALA A 71 -8.43 -17.58 0.44
CA ALA A 71 -7.55 -17.38 1.57
C ALA A 71 -6.20 -16.78 1.15
N ARG A 72 -5.62 -17.27 0.05
CA ARG A 72 -4.38 -16.72 -0.51
C ARG A 72 -4.55 -15.28 -0.99
N SER A 73 -5.63 -15.00 -1.72
CA SER A 73 -5.88 -13.65 -2.26
C SER A 73 -6.09 -12.61 -1.15
N GLU A 74 -6.74 -12.99 -0.04
CA GLU A 74 -6.90 -12.10 1.13
C GLU A 74 -5.58 -11.85 1.85
N VAL A 75 -4.74 -12.88 2.04
CA VAL A 75 -3.40 -12.73 2.62
C VAL A 75 -2.53 -11.84 1.75
N GLU A 76 -2.56 -11.99 0.43
CA GLU A 76 -1.82 -11.14 -0.50
C GLU A 76 -2.30 -9.68 -0.47
N GLN A 77 -3.61 -9.44 -0.41
CA GLN A 77 -4.17 -8.10 -0.28
C GLN A 77 -3.80 -7.45 1.06
N ALA A 78 -3.89 -8.19 2.17
CA ALA A 78 -3.48 -7.70 3.48
C ALA A 78 -1.98 -7.37 3.53
N ALA A 79 -1.13 -8.24 2.98
CA ALA A 79 0.30 -8.00 2.85
C ALA A 79 0.62 -6.79 1.97
N GLY A 80 -0.13 -6.59 0.88
CA GLY A 80 -0.03 -5.42 0.02
C GLY A 80 -0.32 -4.12 0.78
N ARG A 81 -1.40 -4.09 1.54
CA ARG A 81 -1.80 -2.93 2.35
C ARG A 81 -0.76 -2.60 3.44
N SER A 82 -0.27 -3.61 4.16
CA SER A 82 0.74 -3.42 5.20
C SER A 82 2.05 -2.83 4.64
N ARG A 83 2.44 -3.20 3.43
CA ARG A 83 3.64 -2.65 2.78
C ARG A 83 3.51 -1.18 2.44
N ILE A 84 2.36 -0.73 1.95
CA ILE A 84 2.13 0.69 1.64
C ILE A 84 2.23 1.52 2.92
N LEU A 85 1.64 1.05 4.03
CA LEU A 85 1.76 1.69 5.33
C LEU A 85 3.23 1.86 5.74
N LEU A 86 4.03 0.81 5.61
CA LEU A 86 5.43 0.83 5.99
C LEU A 86 6.25 1.80 5.11
N PHE A 87 5.97 1.90 3.81
CA PHE A 87 6.62 2.88 2.94
C PHE A 87 6.31 4.31 3.37
N GLY A 88 5.04 4.64 3.61
CA GLY A 88 4.64 5.97 4.07
C GLY A 88 5.25 6.33 5.43
N ILE A 89 5.33 5.37 6.37
CA ILE A 89 5.99 5.57 7.66
C ILE A 89 7.49 5.84 7.48
N LEU A 90 8.17 5.08 6.61
CA LEU A 90 9.60 5.29 6.35
C LEU A 90 9.88 6.67 5.73
N ASP A 91 9.00 7.16 4.85
CA ASP A 91 9.12 8.51 4.30
C ASP A 91 8.84 9.59 5.34
N PHE A 92 7.84 9.37 6.18
CA PHE A 92 7.56 10.29 7.28
C PHE A 92 8.71 10.35 8.30
N LEU A 93 9.42 9.23 8.56
CA LEU A 93 10.59 9.20 9.43
C LEU A 93 11.73 10.10 8.92
N ALA A 94 11.76 10.43 7.64
CA ALA A 94 12.74 11.40 7.13
C ALA A 94 12.59 12.80 7.77
N VAL A 95 11.42 13.12 8.37
CA VAL A 95 11.23 14.35 9.14
C VAL A 95 12.21 14.47 10.31
N LEU A 96 12.67 13.35 10.85
CA LEU A 96 13.67 13.35 11.93
C LEU A 96 14.99 14.02 11.51
N LEU A 97 15.33 14.03 10.21
CA LEU A 97 16.50 14.75 9.72
C LEU A 97 16.44 16.26 9.98
N LEU A 98 15.26 16.85 10.16
CA LEU A 98 15.12 18.27 10.50
C LEU A 98 15.57 18.58 11.93
N PHE A 99 15.35 17.64 12.86
CA PHE A 99 15.50 17.85 14.29
C PHE A 99 16.76 17.20 14.88
N LEU A 100 17.18 16.07 14.31
CA LEU A 100 18.35 15.35 14.81
C LEU A 100 19.65 16.11 14.48
N PRO A 101 20.59 16.22 15.44
CA PRO A 101 21.88 16.89 15.24
C PRO A 101 22.82 15.98 14.43
N LEU A 102 22.54 15.80 13.14
CA LEU A 102 23.30 14.91 12.23
C LEU A 102 24.18 15.70 11.25
N PHE A 103 23.99 17.02 11.13
CA PHE A 103 24.73 17.83 10.16
C PHE A 103 26.04 18.33 10.76
N ALA A 104 27.15 18.02 10.09
CA ALA A 104 28.47 18.49 10.51
C ALA A 104 28.62 19.99 10.20
N ASN A 105 28.87 20.77 11.24
CA ASN A 105 29.27 22.18 11.10
C ASN A 105 30.81 22.29 11.10
N GLY A 106 31.37 23.31 10.48
CA GLY A 106 32.82 23.47 10.31
C GLY A 106 33.65 23.48 11.61
N ASP A 107 32.99 23.67 12.75
CA ASP A 107 33.61 23.71 14.09
C ASP A 107 33.74 22.35 14.79
N GLY A 108 33.53 21.23 14.04
CA GLY A 108 33.61 19.85 14.56
C GLY A 108 32.42 19.40 15.37
N GLY A 109 31.38 20.20 15.54
CA GLY A 109 30.09 19.85 16.15
C GLY A 109 29.06 19.36 15.17
N SER A 110 28.09 18.57 15.65
CA SER A 110 26.89 18.18 14.89
C SER A 110 25.71 19.05 15.30
N VAL A 111 24.95 19.53 14.32
CA VAL A 111 23.80 20.42 14.51
C VAL A 111 22.57 19.90 13.79
N ALA A 112 21.38 20.34 14.20
CA ALA A 112 20.15 20.08 13.49
C ALA A 112 20.14 20.86 12.16
N LEU A 113 19.35 20.41 11.18
CA LEU A 113 19.30 21.03 9.85
C LEU A 113 18.92 22.52 9.90
N PHE A 114 18.08 22.92 10.82
CA PHE A 114 17.69 24.33 10.99
C PHE A 114 18.85 25.24 11.44
N SER A 115 19.82 24.69 12.20
CA SER A 115 20.99 25.40 12.69
C SER A 115 22.24 25.17 11.80
N PHE A 116 22.09 24.40 10.75
CA PHE A 116 23.18 24.07 9.83
C PHE A 116 23.51 25.28 8.94
N SER A 117 24.75 25.70 8.96
CA SER A 117 25.26 26.81 8.15
C SER A 117 26.31 26.31 7.14
N PRO A 118 25.87 25.84 5.97
CA PRO A 118 26.78 25.34 4.93
C PRO A 118 27.53 26.49 4.26
N THR A 119 28.68 26.19 3.67
CA THR A 119 29.49 27.15 2.88
C THR A 119 28.68 27.72 1.71
N ALA A 120 27.78 26.92 1.12
CA ALA A 120 26.87 27.39 0.08
C ALA A 120 25.50 27.72 0.69
N SER A 121 25.14 29.02 0.72
CA SER A 121 23.92 29.52 1.38
C SER A 121 22.60 28.93 0.84
N PHE A 122 22.56 28.39 -0.38
CA PHE A 122 21.40 27.77 -0.97
C PHE A 122 21.17 26.31 -0.50
N LEU A 123 22.19 25.67 0.09
CA LEU A 123 22.14 24.24 0.43
C LEU A 123 21.17 23.94 1.59
N GLN A 124 21.18 24.76 2.63
CA GLN A 124 20.30 24.60 3.79
C GLN A 124 18.81 24.67 3.38
N PRO A 125 18.33 25.73 2.70
CA PRO A 125 16.92 25.79 2.30
C PRO A 125 16.55 24.68 1.29
N LEU A 126 17.48 24.27 0.43
CA LEU A 126 17.28 23.13 -0.48
C LEU A 126 17.03 21.83 0.30
N LEU A 127 17.85 21.52 1.30
CA LEU A 127 17.70 20.34 2.12
C LEU A 127 16.40 20.35 2.93
N ILE A 128 16.05 21.50 3.54
CA ILE A 128 14.78 21.65 4.28
C ILE A 128 13.58 21.38 3.36
N THR A 129 13.59 21.97 2.16
CA THR A 129 12.48 21.77 1.20
C THR A 129 12.39 20.33 0.72
N MET A 130 13.51 19.68 0.42
CA MET A 130 13.52 18.27 -0.03
C MET A 130 13.09 17.30 1.07
N VAL A 131 13.56 17.47 2.30
CA VAL A 131 13.13 16.64 3.44
C VAL A 131 11.65 16.88 3.74
N GLY A 132 11.19 18.12 3.70
CA GLY A 132 9.78 18.48 3.86
C GLY A 132 8.89 17.84 2.80
N LEU A 133 9.30 17.91 1.53
CA LEU A 133 8.57 17.28 0.43
C LEU A 133 8.51 15.76 0.59
N LEU A 134 9.61 15.09 0.95
CA LEU A 134 9.63 13.65 1.18
C LEU A 134 8.70 13.25 2.33
N SER A 135 8.72 14.00 3.44
CA SER A 135 7.86 13.73 4.59
C SER A 135 6.39 13.97 4.30
N LEU A 136 6.05 15.05 3.60
CA LEU A 136 4.68 15.32 3.15
C LEU A 136 4.18 14.25 2.18
N PHE A 137 5.06 13.76 1.31
CA PHE A 137 4.75 12.67 0.40
C PHE A 137 4.44 11.37 1.16
N GLY A 138 5.18 11.08 2.25
CA GLY A 138 4.88 9.96 3.14
C GLY A 138 3.49 10.05 3.79
N VAL A 139 3.10 11.24 4.26
CA VAL A 139 1.73 11.48 4.79
C VAL A 139 0.69 11.30 3.69
N PHE A 140 0.96 11.80 2.47
CA PHE A 140 0.08 11.61 1.32
C PHE A 140 -0.10 10.11 0.98
N GLU A 141 0.98 9.31 0.97
CA GLU A 141 0.91 7.86 0.79
C GLU A 141 -0.01 7.20 1.81
N LEU A 142 0.13 7.57 3.09
CA LEU A 142 -0.71 7.02 4.18
C LEU A 142 -2.19 7.40 4.02
N ALA A 143 -2.48 8.65 3.62
CA ALA A 143 -3.84 9.14 3.48
C ALA A 143 -4.58 8.53 2.28
N VAL A 144 -3.89 8.33 1.16
CA VAL A 144 -4.53 7.98 -0.12
C VAL A 144 -4.55 6.48 -0.40
N GLN A 145 -3.83 5.67 0.39
CA GLN A 145 -3.74 4.21 0.21
C GLN A 145 -5.10 3.50 0.17
N SER A 146 -6.13 4.02 0.86
CA SER A 146 -7.46 3.43 0.92
C SER A 146 -8.30 3.69 -0.34
N HIS A 147 -7.92 4.70 -1.13
CA HIS A 147 -8.69 5.17 -2.28
C HIS A 147 -8.05 4.86 -3.63
N LEU A 148 -6.73 4.55 -3.67
CA LEU A 148 -6.01 4.30 -4.91
C LEU A 148 -6.11 2.85 -5.36
N GLY A 149 -6.32 2.67 -6.67
CA GLY A 149 -6.19 1.37 -7.33
C GLY A 149 -4.73 0.87 -7.36
N PRO A 150 -4.52 -0.45 -7.60
CA PRO A 150 -3.21 -1.10 -7.49
C PRO A 150 -2.14 -0.50 -8.41
N GLN A 151 -2.51 -0.01 -9.58
CA GLN A 151 -1.57 0.61 -10.54
C GLN A 151 -1.04 1.96 -10.04
N TRP A 152 -1.88 2.77 -9.40
CA TRP A 152 -1.49 4.04 -8.81
C TRP A 152 -0.57 3.84 -7.61
N CYS A 153 -0.84 2.85 -6.78
CA CYS A 153 0.02 2.50 -5.63
C CYS A 153 1.46 2.18 -6.07
N ILE A 154 1.64 1.51 -7.21
CA ILE A 154 2.98 1.21 -7.75
C ILE A 154 3.68 2.52 -8.17
N ARG A 155 3.00 3.41 -8.89
CA ARG A 155 3.57 4.70 -9.35
C ARG A 155 3.97 5.60 -8.19
N VAL A 156 3.09 5.74 -7.22
CA VAL A 156 3.33 6.56 -6.01
C VAL A 156 4.56 6.04 -5.27
N ARG A 157 4.67 4.74 -5.04
CA ARG A 157 5.82 4.12 -4.38
C ARG A 157 7.12 4.29 -5.15
N THR A 158 7.10 4.17 -6.49
CA THR A 158 8.28 4.42 -7.32
C THR A 158 8.74 5.86 -7.22
N LEU A 159 7.80 6.82 -7.20
CA LEU A 159 8.10 8.24 -7.05
C LEU A 159 8.74 8.55 -5.69
N SER A 160 8.20 8.02 -4.60
CA SER A 160 8.77 8.11 -3.26
C SER A 160 10.21 7.59 -3.22
N PHE A 161 10.46 6.44 -3.83
CA PHE A 161 11.79 5.85 -3.88
C PHE A 161 12.79 6.74 -4.64
N VAL A 162 12.39 7.25 -5.80
CA VAL A 162 13.23 8.18 -6.60
C VAL A 162 13.54 9.46 -5.82
N LEU A 163 12.52 10.02 -5.15
CA LEU A 163 12.70 11.23 -4.33
C LEU A 163 13.72 11.01 -3.20
N GLY A 164 13.62 9.85 -2.51
CA GLY A 164 14.59 9.45 -1.49
C GLY A 164 16.01 9.27 -2.02
N LEU A 165 16.18 8.70 -3.21
CA LEU A 165 17.49 8.57 -3.86
C LEU A 165 18.08 9.92 -4.25
N VAL A 166 17.28 10.84 -4.78
CA VAL A 166 17.73 12.19 -5.13
C VAL A 166 18.20 12.94 -3.88
N LEU A 167 17.45 12.87 -2.77
CA LEU A 167 17.86 13.47 -1.51
C LEU A 167 19.18 12.83 -0.98
N LEU A 168 19.32 11.51 -1.10
CA LEU A 168 20.56 10.83 -0.71
C LEU A 168 21.77 11.33 -1.52
N LEU A 169 21.63 11.49 -2.84
CA LEU A 169 22.68 12.01 -3.70
C LEU A 169 23.09 13.44 -3.31
N VAL A 170 22.12 14.30 -2.97
CA VAL A 170 22.38 15.66 -2.50
C VAL A 170 23.15 15.64 -1.17
N LEU A 171 22.78 14.79 -0.22
CA LEU A 171 23.48 14.65 1.07
C LEU A 171 24.90 14.13 0.91
N VAL A 172 25.12 13.14 0.05
CA VAL A 172 26.47 12.62 -0.25
C VAL A 172 27.32 13.70 -0.94
N SER A 173 26.76 14.41 -1.92
CA SER A 173 27.44 15.49 -2.64
C SER A 173 27.81 16.66 -1.72
N SER A 174 26.99 16.95 -0.72
CA SER A 174 27.23 17.98 0.29
C SER A 174 28.16 17.54 1.42
N ARG A 175 28.78 16.37 1.30
CA ARG A 175 29.74 15.80 2.29
C ARG A 175 29.15 15.69 3.71
N GLN A 176 27.86 15.36 3.82
CA GLN A 176 27.18 15.17 5.10
C GLN A 176 26.97 13.66 5.38
N PRO A 177 27.98 12.96 5.97
CA PRO A 177 27.95 11.50 6.07
C PRO A 177 26.85 10.98 7.02
N TYR A 178 26.62 11.64 8.15
CA TYR A 178 25.67 11.16 9.15
C TYR A 178 24.21 11.20 8.67
N PRO A 179 23.67 12.31 8.14
CA PRO A 179 22.32 12.31 7.59
C PRO A 179 22.22 11.44 6.33
N ALA A 180 23.28 11.30 5.53
CA ALA A 180 23.32 10.41 4.38
C ALA A 180 23.21 8.93 4.81
N THR A 181 23.92 8.48 5.86
CA THR A 181 23.81 7.11 6.37
C THR A 181 22.42 6.82 6.96
N PHE A 182 21.84 7.79 7.68
CA PHE A 182 20.47 7.66 8.18
C PHE A 182 19.47 7.45 7.03
N LEU A 183 19.51 8.29 6.01
CA LEU A 183 18.63 8.17 4.84
C LEU A 183 18.91 6.89 4.04
N LEU A 184 20.18 6.48 3.93
CA LEU A 184 20.57 5.22 3.29
C LEU A 184 19.89 4.01 3.99
N CYS A 185 19.86 3.98 5.32
CA CYS A 185 19.16 2.93 6.07
C CYS A 185 17.66 2.91 5.76
N LEU A 186 17.00 4.07 5.64
CA LEU A 186 15.59 4.14 5.27
C LEU A 186 15.35 3.63 3.84
N VAL A 187 16.19 4.06 2.88
CA VAL A 187 16.10 3.61 1.48
C VAL A 187 16.38 2.11 1.38
N PHE A 188 17.38 1.59 2.09
CA PHE A 188 17.71 0.17 2.10
C PHE A 188 16.58 -0.69 2.68
N SER A 189 15.92 -0.20 3.75
CA SER A 189 14.74 -0.85 4.31
C SER A 189 13.60 -0.96 3.28
N LYS A 190 13.39 0.09 2.45
CA LYS A 190 12.42 0.05 1.34
C LYS A 190 12.79 -0.99 0.28
N VAL A 191 14.08 -1.05 -0.11
CA VAL A 191 14.58 -2.03 -1.09
C VAL A 191 14.38 -3.46 -0.56
N PHE A 192 14.74 -3.72 0.69
CA PHE A 192 14.55 -5.03 1.32
C PHE A 192 13.08 -5.48 1.29
N MET A 193 12.15 -4.56 1.54
CA MET A 193 10.72 -4.83 1.45
C MET A 193 10.24 -5.12 0.03
N LEU A 194 10.90 -4.55 -0.99
CA LEU A 194 10.58 -4.82 -2.39
C LEU A 194 11.09 -6.21 -2.82
N ILE A 195 12.29 -6.61 -2.38
CA ILE A 195 12.91 -7.91 -2.72
C ILE A 195 12.14 -9.08 -2.08
N LYS A 196 11.72 -8.94 -0.82
CA LYS A 196 10.95 -9.99 -0.11
C LYS A 196 9.58 -10.31 -0.75
N ARG A 197 9.29 -9.74 -1.92
CA ARG A 197 8.09 -10.00 -2.72
C ARG A 197 8.17 -11.30 -3.54
N GLN A 198 9.39 -11.85 -3.74
CA GLN A 198 9.61 -13.14 -4.42
C GLN A 198 9.60 -14.27 -3.40
#